data_7274f82303fa9f3cb0677fb6c0ad3ed7
#
_entry.id   7274f82303fa9f3cb0677fb6c0ad3ed7
#
_cell.length_a   1.000
_cell.length_b   1.000
_cell.length_c   1.000
_cell.angle_alpha   90.00
_cell.angle_beta   90.00
_cell.angle_gamma   90.00
#
_symmetry.space_group_name_H-M   'P 1'
#
loop_
_entity.id
_entity.type
_entity.pdbx_description
1 polymer ?
#
loop_
_entity_poly.entity_id
_entity_poly.type
_entity_poly.pdbx_seq_one_letter_code
_entity_poly.pdbx_strand_id
1 'polypeptide(L)'
;KTVVLVMAGASLPQPYVRFRAAMDHTLPFLRSFEDMHFVFLPGKDTEYATRLKTLFDAMKLENVTVLDYVDDMAALMHGCDLAILKSGGLTVTECLCAHLPMILLGKSYGQEKANTTMLTGMGASMHVTTARELIVTLRHLHDHPESLKALLINGEVLRRPHAAEDIAIATMELVGKTQKRKRAFCRFYWGGKPAHIR
;
A
#
# COMPACT_ATOMS: atom_id res chain seq x y z
N LYS A 1 14.05 -7.57 -16.01
CA LYS A 1 12.97 -8.35 -15.36
C LYS A 1 12.08 -7.39 -14.60
N THR A 2 10.77 -7.62 -14.65
CA THR A 2 9.80 -6.88 -13.83
C THR A 2 9.93 -7.29 -12.36
N VAL A 3 10.18 -6.35 -11.47
CA VAL A 3 10.31 -6.59 -10.03
C VAL A 3 8.96 -6.43 -9.35
N VAL A 4 8.47 -7.50 -8.73
CA VAL A 4 7.15 -7.54 -8.09
C VAL A 4 7.30 -7.62 -6.57
N LEU A 5 6.94 -6.55 -5.87
CA LEU A 5 6.93 -6.50 -4.41
C LEU A 5 5.67 -7.20 -3.87
N VAL A 6 5.86 -8.17 -2.97
CA VAL A 6 4.75 -8.90 -2.33
C VAL A 6 4.75 -8.60 -0.84
N MET A 7 3.71 -7.87 -0.36
CA MET A 7 3.63 -7.48 1.04
C MET A 7 2.19 -7.37 1.53
N ALA A 8 1.90 -7.86 2.72
CA ALA A 8 0.56 -7.78 3.32
C ALA A 8 0.35 -6.56 4.22
N GLY A 9 1.43 -5.83 4.56
CA GLY A 9 1.40 -4.79 5.58
C GLY A 9 1.24 -5.36 7.00
N ALA A 10 1.38 -4.50 7.99
CA ALA A 10 1.46 -4.90 9.41
C ALA A 10 0.11 -4.74 10.11
N SER A 11 -0.97 -5.41 9.73
CA SER A 11 -2.19 -5.23 10.51
C SER A 11 -3.23 -6.32 10.35
N LEU A 12 -4.04 -6.49 11.35
CA LEU A 12 -5.23 -7.32 11.51
C LEU A 12 -5.05 -8.81 11.09
N PRO A 13 -5.17 -9.78 12.01
CA PRO A 13 -4.89 -11.19 11.77
C PRO A 13 -5.63 -11.78 10.57
N GLN A 14 -6.93 -11.54 10.43
CA GLN A 14 -7.76 -12.21 9.43
C GLN A 14 -7.47 -11.82 7.97
N PRO A 15 -7.37 -10.53 7.60
CA PRO A 15 -6.99 -10.15 6.24
C PRO A 15 -5.58 -10.64 5.87
N TYR A 16 -4.66 -10.66 6.82
CA TYR A 16 -3.30 -11.16 6.63
C TYR A 16 -3.28 -12.67 6.35
N VAL A 17 -4.00 -13.47 7.14
CA VAL A 17 -4.09 -14.93 6.94
C VAL A 17 -4.66 -15.26 5.56
N ARG A 18 -5.68 -14.54 5.10
CA ARG A 18 -6.26 -14.74 3.77
C ARG A 18 -5.31 -14.36 2.64
N PHE A 19 -4.58 -13.25 2.81
CA PHE A 19 -3.55 -12.85 1.88
C PHE A 19 -2.48 -13.93 1.75
N ARG A 20 -1.93 -14.42 2.87
CA ARG A 20 -0.96 -15.51 2.89
C ARG A 20 -1.50 -16.77 2.20
N ALA A 21 -2.71 -17.19 2.53
CA ALA A 21 -3.32 -18.37 1.92
C ALA A 21 -3.45 -18.23 0.39
N ALA A 22 -3.85 -17.07 -0.13
CA ALA A 22 -3.90 -16.82 -1.56
C ALA A 22 -2.50 -16.84 -2.18
N MET A 23 -1.52 -16.22 -1.53
CA MET A 23 -0.13 -16.26 -1.99
C MET A 23 0.43 -17.68 -1.97
N ASP A 24 0.24 -18.44 -0.90
CA ASP A 24 0.71 -19.84 -0.80
C ASP A 24 0.21 -20.71 -1.96
N HIS A 25 -1.03 -20.52 -2.38
CA HIS A 25 -1.58 -21.22 -3.55
C HIS A 25 -1.01 -20.70 -4.90
N THR A 26 -0.41 -19.53 -4.90
CA THR A 26 0.23 -18.94 -6.09
C THR A 26 1.69 -19.39 -6.26
N LEU A 27 2.38 -19.72 -5.16
CA LEU A 27 3.83 -20.02 -5.17
C LEU A 27 4.25 -21.07 -6.23
N PRO A 28 3.53 -22.20 -6.44
CA PRO A 28 3.92 -23.20 -7.43
C PRO A 28 3.97 -22.67 -8.88
N PHE A 29 3.26 -21.60 -9.15
CA PHE A 29 3.13 -21.01 -10.49
C PHE A 29 4.17 -19.91 -10.75
N LEU A 30 4.88 -19.40 -9.73
CA LEU A 30 5.85 -18.29 -9.90
C LEU A 30 6.96 -18.62 -10.88
N ARG A 31 7.35 -19.91 -10.99
CA ARG A 31 8.35 -20.38 -11.97
C ARG A 31 7.97 -20.04 -13.41
N SER A 32 6.67 -20.02 -13.74
CA SER A 32 6.21 -19.73 -15.10
C SER A 32 6.34 -18.28 -15.53
N PHE A 33 6.74 -17.40 -14.62
CA PHE A 33 6.98 -15.97 -14.87
C PHE A 33 8.48 -15.67 -14.90
N GLU A 34 9.19 -16.17 -15.92
CA GLU A 34 10.65 -16.10 -15.99
C GLU A 34 11.21 -14.66 -16.06
N ASP A 35 10.43 -13.74 -16.63
CA ASP A 35 10.77 -12.31 -16.73
C ASP A 35 10.31 -11.48 -15.54
N MET A 36 9.67 -12.10 -14.55
CA MET A 36 9.33 -11.45 -13.28
C MET A 36 10.24 -11.93 -12.16
N HIS A 37 10.54 -11.06 -11.23
CA HIS A 37 11.25 -11.36 -9.98
C HIS A 37 10.40 -10.94 -8.79
N PHE A 38 10.04 -11.88 -7.92
CA PHE A 38 9.13 -11.65 -6.80
C PHE A 38 9.92 -11.39 -5.52
N VAL A 39 9.75 -10.22 -4.94
CA VAL A 39 10.38 -9.81 -3.68
C VAL A 39 9.34 -9.88 -2.57
N PHE A 40 9.45 -10.88 -1.71
CA PHE A 40 8.55 -11.08 -0.59
C PHE A 40 9.03 -10.32 0.63
N LEU A 41 8.16 -9.51 1.21
CA LEU A 41 8.39 -8.77 2.45
C LEU A 41 7.36 -9.20 3.52
N PRO A 42 7.64 -10.27 4.30
CA PRO A 42 6.78 -10.73 5.38
C PRO A 42 6.72 -9.76 6.57
N GLY A 43 7.64 -8.80 6.64
CA GLY A 43 7.74 -7.84 7.74
C GLY A 43 8.17 -8.53 9.04
N LYS A 44 7.36 -8.37 10.09
CA LYS A 44 7.66 -8.95 11.42
C LYS A 44 7.27 -10.44 11.55
N ASP A 45 6.71 -11.06 10.51
CA ASP A 45 6.35 -12.48 10.51
C ASP A 45 7.56 -13.34 10.11
N THR A 46 8.48 -13.52 11.06
CA THR A 46 9.72 -14.29 10.87
C THR A 46 9.46 -15.77 10.60
N GLU A 47 8.37 -16.32 11.14
CA GLU A 47 7.96 -17.70 10.88
C GLU A 47 7.59 -17.89 9.41
N TYR A 48 6.79 -16.98 8.89
CA TYR A 48 6.42 -17.01 7.47
C TYR A 48 7.62 -16.75 6.55
N ALA A 49 8.52 -15.86 6.94
CA ALA A 49 9.76 -15.62 6.20
C ALA A 49 10.61 -16.89 6.09
N THR A 50 10.82 -17.59 7.22
CA THR A 50 11.57 -18.85 7.26
C THR A 50 10.91 -19.93 6.41
N ARG A 51 9.58 -20.06 6.52
CA ARG A 51 8.80 -21.02 5.72
C ARG A 51 8.94 -20.73 4.22
N LEU A 52 8.85 -19.47 3.79
CA LEU A 52 9.00 -19.10 2.37
C LEU A 52 10.40 -19.44 1.87
N LYS A 53 11.46 -19.11 2.61
CA LYS A 53 12.85 -19.43 2.24
C LYS A 53 13.00 -20.94 2.03
N THR A 54 12.54 -21.75 2.98
CA THR A 54 12.59 -23.23 2.88
C THR A 54 11.82 -23.77 1.66
N LEU A 55 10.62 -23.23 1.40
CA LEU A 55 9.81 -23.64 0.26
C LEU A 55 10.47 -23.26 -1.08
N PHE A 56 11.01 -22.07 -1.20
CA PHE A 56 11.64 -21.61 -2.43
C PHE A 56 12.90 -22.40 -2.74
N ASP A 57 13.71 -22.75 -1.72
CA ASP A 57 14.87 -23.63 -1.86
C ASP A 57 14.45 -25.03 -2.33
N ALA A 58 13.45 -25.63 -1.66
CA ALA A 58 12.93 -26.95 -2.03
C ALA A 58 12.36 -26.98 -3.45
N MET A 59 11.69 -25.89 -3.87
CA MET A 59 11.13 -25.76 -5.21
C MET A 59 12.16 -25.30 -6.25
N LYS A 60 13.39 -24.95 -5.84
CA LYS A 60 14.46 -24.38 -6.70
C LYS A 60 13.95 -23.20 -7.55
N LEU A 61 13.30 -22.24 -6.89
CA LEU A 61 12.83 -21.02 -7.54
C LEU A 61 13.94 -19.99 -7.54
N GLU A 62 14.38 -19.56 -8.72
CA GLU A 62 15.46 -18.58 -8.91
C GLU A 62 14.93 -17.15 -9.04
N ASN A 63 13.64 -16.99 -9.29
CA ASN A 63 13.00 -15.70 -9.51
C ASN A 63 12.24 -15.18 -8.29
N VAL A 64 12.71 -15.53 -7.09
CA VAL A 64 12.13 -15.11 -5.82
C VAL A 64 13.21 -14.65 -4.84
N THR A 65 12.89 -13.66 -4.01
CA THR A 65 13.71 -13.21 -2.88
C THR A 65 12.81 -12.99 -1.68
N VAL A 66 13.25 -13.40 -0.50
CA VAL A 66 12.58 -13.09 0.76
C VAL A 66 13.45 -12.11 1.52
N LEU A 67 12.95 -10.89 1.68
CA LEU A 67 13.60 -9.87 2.50
C LEU A 67 13.19 -10.04 3.96
N ASP A 68 14.10 -9.70 4.84
CA ASP A 68 13.81 -9.49 6.26
C ASP A 68 13.16 -8.10 6.45
N TYR A 69 13.28 -7.52 7.64
CA TYR A 69 12.78 -6.17 7.88
C TYR A 69 13.55 -5.13 7.03
N VAL A 70 12.81 -4.19 6.45
CA VAL A 70 13.37 -3.10 5.63
C VAL A 70 13.03 -1.75 6.28
N ASP A 71 14.05 -0.96 6.56
CA ASP A 71 13.90 0.37 7.17
C ASP A 71 13.49 1.42 6.14
N ASP A 72 14.06 1.38 4.93
CA ASP A 72 13.74 2.31 3.85
C ASP A 72 12.76 1.69 2.85
N MET A 73 11.47 1.74 3.21
CA MET A 73 10.38 1.29 2.35
C MET A 73 10.25 2.11 1.07
N ALA A 74 10.58 3.39 1.12
CA ALA A 74 10.48 4.25 -0.05
C ALA A 74 11.48 3.82 -1.12
N ALA A 75 12.73 3.58 -0.75
CA ALA A 75 13.75 3.07 -1.67
C ALA A 75 13.36 1.71 -2.26
N LEU A 76 12.83 0.80 -1.44
CA LEU A 76 12.36 -0.50 -1.92
C LEU A 76 11.21 -0.36 -2.93
N MET A 77 10.21 0.46 -2.63
CA MET A 77 9.06 0.68 -3.51
C MET A 77 9.47 1.33 -4.83
N HIS A 78 10.40 2.29 -4.82
CA HIS A 78 10.93 2.90 -6.04
C HIS A 78 11.77 1.94 -6.90
N GLY A 79 12.32 0.89 -6.30
CA GLY A 79 13.06 -0.17 -6.99
C GLY A 79 12.18 -1.27 -7.58
N CYS A 80 10.87 -1.20 -7.43
CA CYS A 80 9.91 -2.21 -7.90
C CYS A 80 9.02 -1.65 -9.02
N ASP A 81 8.51 -2.55 -9.87
CA ASP A 81 7.65 -2.21 -11.01
C ASP A 81 6.17 -2.50 -10.74
N LEU A 82 5.86 -3.36 -9.77
CA LEU A 82 4.51 -3.77 -9.41
C LEU A 82 4.47 -4.17 -7.93
N ALA A 83 3.37 -3.91 -7.25
CA ALA A 83 3.14 -4.41 -5.89
C ALA A 83 1.90 -5.31 -5.82
N ILE A 84 2.00 -6.41 -5.09
CA ILE A 84 0.88 -7.26 -4.67
C ILE A 84 0.69 -7.04 -3.17
N LEU A 85 -0.43 -6.45 -2.79
CA LEU A 85 -0.64 -6.03 -1.40
C LEU A 85 -2.11 -6.04 -0.98
N LYS A 86 -2.35 -5.84 0.29
CA LYS A 86 -3.66 -5.52 0.85
C LYS A 86 -3.99 -4.03 0.65
N SER A 87 -5.27 -3.67 0.57
CA SER A 87 -5.72 -2.28 0.41
C SER A 87 -5.65 -1.42 1.69
N GLY A 88 -4.61 -1.59 2.50
CA GLY A 88 -4.35 -0.77 3.70
C GLY A 88 -4.02 0.68 3.34
N GLY A 89 -4.63 1.66 4.05
CA GLY A 89 -4.57 3.08 3.68
C GLY A 89 -3.15 3.63 3.52
N LEU A 90 -2.25 3.38 4.49
CA LEU A 90 -0.87 3.88 4.42
C LEU A 90 -0.12 3.26 3.23
N THR A 91 -0.16 1.93 3.11
CA THR A 91 0.61 1.23 2.08
C THR A 91 0.17 1.60 0.66
N VAL A 92 -1.14 1.73 0.40
CA VAL A 92 -1.61 2.15 -0.94
C VAL A 92 -1.21 3.59 -1.26
N THR A 93 -1.20 4.48 -0.26
CA THR A 93 -0.74 5.87 -0.44
C THR A 93 0.76 5.93 -0.70
N GLU A 94 1.55 5.13 0.01
CA GLU A 94 3.00 5.00 -0.22
C GLU A 94 3.29 4.49 -1.63
N CYS A 95 2.59 3.44 -2.09
CA CYS A 95 2.72 2.93 -3.47
C CYS A 95 2.36 4.02 -4.51
N LEU A 96 1.25 4.76 -4.32
CA LEU A 96 0.90 5.87 -5.21
C LEU A 96 2.03 6.92 -5.25
N CYS A 97 2.58 7.30 -4.10
CA CYS A 97 3.67 8.27 -4.02
C CYS A 97 4.96 7.75 -4.65
N ALA A 98 5.22 6.45 -4.59
CA ALA A 98 6.36 5.80 -5.23
C ALA A 98 6.15 5.50 -6.73
N HIS A 99 5.02 5.88 -7.32
CA HIS A 99 4.63 5.49 -8.69
C HIS A 99 4.65 3.97 -8.92
N LEU A 100 4.18 3.20 -7.96
CA LEU A 100 4.20 1.75 -7.98
C LEU A 100 2.78 1.22 -8.26
N PRO A 101 2.52 0.61 -9.44
CA PRO A 101 1.24 -0.01 -9.76
C PRO A 101 0.89 -1.12 -8.77
N MET A 102 -0.40 -1.36 -8.55
CA MET A 102 -0.85 -2.25 -7.49
C MET A 102 -1.84 -3.30 -7.97
N ILE A 103 -1.66 -4.53 -7.51
CA ILE A 103 -2.69 -5.58 -7.43
C ILE A 103 -3.12 -5.69 -5.97
N LEU A 104 -4.37 -5.38 -5.70
CA LEU A 104 -4.97 -5.53 -4.37
C LEU A 104 -5.48 -6.96 -4.21
N LEU A 105 -4.85 -7.74 -3.32
CA LEU A 105 -5.16 -9.16 -3.14
C LEU A 105 -6.01 -9.40 -1.90
N GLY A 106 -7.11 -10.10 -2.09
CA GLY A 106 -8.01 -10.57 -1.04
C GLY A 106 -9.27 -9.75 -0.89
N LYS A 107 -10.21 -10.26 -0.09
CA LYS A 107 -11.44 -9.54 0.25
C LYS A 107 -11.14 -8.42 1.24
N SER A 108 -11.60 -7.23 0.94
CA SER A 108 -11.47 -6.03 1.76
C SER A 108 -12.78 -5.74 2.53
N TYR A 109 -12.65 -5.18 3.73
CA TYR A 109 -13.76 -4.84 4.62
C TYR A 109 -13.57 -3.44 5.21
N GLY A 110 -14.68 -2.81 5.61
CA GLY A 110 -14.61 -1.49 6.24
C GLY A 110 -13.86 -0.46 5.40
N GLN A 111 -12.89 0.20 5.99
CA GLN A 111 -12.07 1.22 5.33
C GLN A 111 -11.26 0.65 4.15
N GLU A 112 -10.75 -0.56 4.25
CA GLU A 112 -10.02 -1.20 3.15
C GLU A 112 -10.91 -1.43 1.92
N LYS A 113 -12.22 -1.68 2.11
CA LYS A 113 -13.18 -1.78 1.01
C LYS A 113 -13.35 -0.45 0.27
N ALA A 114 -13.40 0.67 1.00
CA ALA A 114 -13.48 1.99 0.39
C ALA A 114 -12.22 2.27 -0.47
N ASN A 115 -11.03 1.97 0.06
CA ASN A 115 -9.77 2.11 -0.68
C ASN A 115 -9.78 1.25 -1.96
N THR A 116 -10.17 -0.03 -1.84
CA THR A 116 -10.26 -0.93 -3.00
C THR A 116 -11.22 -0.37 -4.06
N THR A 117 -12.43 -0.01 -3.65
CA THR A 117 -13.47 0.52 -4.58
C THR A 117 -13.00 1.79 -5.28
N MET A 118 -12.37 2.72 -4.55
CA MET A 118 -11.86 3.96 -5.12
C MET A 118 -10.72 3.69 -6.12
N LEU A 119 -9.71 2.93 -5.72
CA LEU A 119 -8.53 2.68 -6.55
C LEU A 119 -8.87 1.90 -7.82
N THR A 120 -9.72 0.86 -7.72
CA THR A 120 -10.16 0.09 -8.88
C THR A 120 -11.13 0.87 -9.76
N GLY A 121 -12.04 1.62 -9.16
CA GLY A 121 -12.99 2.47 -9.90
C GLY A 121 -12.31 3.57 -10.71
N MET A 122 -11.15 4.04 -10.26
CA MET A 122 -10.32 5.00 -11.00
C MET A 122 -9.30 4.34 -11.93
N GLY A 123 -9.26 3.00 -11.98
CA GLY A 123 -8.28 2.26 -12.79
C GLY A 123 -6.83 2.40 -12.30
N ALA A 124 -6.62 2.80 -11.03
CA ALA A 124 -5.31 2.96 -10.42
C ALA A 124 -4.77 1.67 -9.78
N SER A 125 -5.57 0.63 -9.72
CA SER A 125 -5.17 -0.71 -9.26
C SER A 125 -6.03 -1.80 -9.89
N MET A 126 -5.55 -3.03 -9.87
CA MET A 126 -6.36 -4.23 -10.11
C MET A 126 -6.74 -4.85 -8.77
N HIS A 127 -7.90 -5.51 -8.70
CA HIS A 127 -8.34 -6.21 -7.49
C HIS A 127 -8.64 -7.66 -7.80
N VAL A 128 -8.08 -8.55 -7.02
CA VAL A 128 -8.24 -10.00 -7.13
C VAL A 128 -8.49 -10.61 -5.75
N THR A 129 -9.28 -11.66 -5.68
CA THR A 129 -9.67 -12.28 -4.40
C THR A 129 -9.15 -13.69 -4.21
N THR A 130 -8.66 -14.32 -5.27
CA THR A 130 -8.19 -15.70 -5.29
C THR A 130 -6.82 -15.83 -5.95
N ALA A 131 -6.10 -16.90 -5.64
CA ALA A 131 -4.84 -17.24 -6.31
C ALA A 131 -5.01 -17.39 -7.84
N ARG A 132 -6.12 -17.99 -8.29
CA ARG A 132 -6.41 -18.15 -9.72
C ARG A 132 -6.54 -16.79 -10.42
N GLU A 133 -7.29 -15.87 -9.85
CA GLU A 133 -7.42 -14.51 -10.37
C GLU A 133 -6.07 -13.80 -10.40
N LEU A 134 -5.25 -13.95 -9.33
CA LEU A 134 -3.92 -13.38 -9.27
C LEU A 134 -3.02 -13.90 -10.40
N ILE A 135 -2.99 -15.22 -10.63
CA ILE A 135 -2.19 -15.83 -11.70
C ILE A 135 -2.62 -15.32 -13.07
N VAL A 136 -3.95 -15.23 -13.33
CA VAL A 136 -4.48 -14.69 -14.58
C VAL A 136 -4.11 -13.22 -14.76
N THR A 137 -4.20 -12.43 -13.69
CA THR A 137 -3.84 -11.00 -13.72
C THR A 137 -2.34 -10.80 -13.96
N LEU A 138 -1.48 -11.58 -13.29
CA LEU A 138 -0.03 -11.52 -13.51
C LEU A 138 0.33 -11.87 -14.95
N ARG A 139 -0.31 -12.90 -15.52
CA ARG A 139 -0.12 -13.28 -16.93
C ARG A 139 -0.57 -12.18 -17.88
N HIS A 140 -1.74 -11.57 -17.60
CA HIS A 140 -2.22 -10.45 -18.40
C HIS A 140 -1.22 -9.28 -18.37
N LEU A 141 -0.69 -8.91 -17.19
CA LEU A 141 0.29 -7.82 -17.08
C LEU A 141 1.66 -8.16 -17.71
N HIS A 142 2.03 -9.44 -17.72
CA HIS A 142 3.22 -9.92 -18.42
C HIS A 142 3.06 -9.79 -19.93
N ASP A 143 1.90 -10.21 -20.47
CA ASP A 143 1.62 -10.20 -21.91
C ASP A 143 1.29 -8.79 -22.42
N HIS A 144 0.82 -7.90 -21.53
CA HIS A 144 0.34 -6.54 -21.82
C HIS A 144 0.99 -5.48 -20.91
N PRO A 145 2.29 -5.18 -21.08
CA PRO A 145 3.00 -4.23 -20.21
C PRO A 145 2.45 -2.79 -20.29
N GLU A 146 1.70 -2.44 -21.34
CA GLU A 146 0.96 -1.18 -21.45
C GLU A 146 -0.10 -1.03 -20.33
N SER A 147 -0.61 -2.14 -19.80
CA SER A 147 -1.57 -2.12 -18.69
C SER A 147 -0.94 -1.58 -17.40
N LEU A 148 0.33 -1.84 -17.14
CA LEU A 148 1.06 -1.23 -16.01
C LEU A 148 1.14 0.29 -16.15
N LYS A 149 1.42 0.79 -17.37
CA LYS A 149 1.45 2.23 -17.64
C LYS A 149 0.08 2.89 -17.44
N ALA A 150 -0.99 2.20 -17.82
CA ALA A 150 -2.35 2.69 -17.59
C ALA A 150 -2.66 2.84 -16.08
N LEU A 151 -2.27 1.86 -15.26
CA LEU A 151 -2.41 1.94 -13.80
C LEU A 151 -1.63 3.12 -13.21
N LEU A 152 -0.41 3.38 -13.69
CA LEU A 152 0.42 4.52 -13.26
C LEU A 152 -0.25 5.86 -13.60
N ILE A 153 -0.66 6.04 -14.84
CA ILE A 153 -1.30 7.30 -15.30
C ILE A 153 -2.56 7.59 -14.49
N ASN A 154 -3.40 6.57 -14.28
CA ASN A 154 -4.62 6.71 -13.52
C ASN A 154 -4.35 6.96 -12.02
N GLY A 155 -3.27 6.41 -11.47
CA GLY A 155 -2.86 6.61 -10.08
C GLY A 155 -2.34 8.01 -9.78
N GLU A 156 -1.83 8.74 -10.78
CA GLU A 156 -1.22 10.05 -10.61
C GLU A 156 -2.19 11.08 -9.99
N VAL A 157 -3.46 11.03 -10.37
CA VAL A 157 -4.50 11.92 -9.83
C VAL A 157 -4.73 11.73 -8.32
N LEU A 158 -4.42 10.54 -7.81
CA LEU A 158 -4.60 10.16 -6.41
C LEU A 158 -3.37 10.45 -5.53
N ARG A 159 -2.23 10.74 -6.12
CA ARG A 159 -1.00 11.03 -5.38
C ARG A 159 -1.13 12.25 -4.50
N ARG A 160 -0.57 12.15 -3.29
CA ARG A 160 -0.51 13.24 -2.32
C ARG A 160 0.85 13.23 -1.61
N PRO A 161 1.96 13.55 -2.33
CA PRO A 161 3.32 13.44 -1.77
C PRO A 161 3.57 14.40 -0.61
N HIS A 162 2.83 15.50 -0.54
CA HIS A 162 2.93 16.52 0.51
C HIS A 162 1.80 16.44 1.54
N ALA A 163 1.08 15.30 1.65
CA ALA A 163 -0.09 15.17 2.52
C ALA A 163 0.18 15.53 3.99
N ALA A 164 1.33 15.19 4.54
CA ALA A 164 1.69 15.51 5.92
C ALA A 164 1.85 17.02 6.13
N GLU A 165 2.50 17.71 5.20
CA GLU A 165 2.68 19.16 5.22
C GLU A 165 1.33 19.88 5.06
N ASP A 166 0.52 19.48 4.10
CA ASP A 166 -0.81 20.03 3.86
C ASP A 166 -1.71 19.91 5.10
N ILE A 167 -1.69 18.74 5.76
CA ILE A 167 -2.44 18.51 6.99
C ILE A 167 -1.91 19.41 8.13
N ALA A 168 -0.60 19.55 8.27
CA ALA A 168 -0.01 20.41 9.27
C ALA A 168 -0.43 21.88 9.05
N ILE A 169 -0.33 22.39 7.84
CA ILE A 169 -0.74 23.74 7.46
C ILE A 169 -2.23 23.95 7.78
N ALA A 170 -3.10 23.06 7.30
CA ALA A 170 -4.54 23.15 7.56
C ALA A 170 -4.88 23.14 9.05
N THR A 171 -4.16 22.32 9.83
CA THR A 171 -4.33 22.25 11.29
C THR A 171 -3.93 23.56 11.95
N MET A 172 -2.80 24.14 11.57
CA MET A 172 -2.35 25.44 12.11
C MET A 172 -3.34 26.57 11.78
N GLU A 173 -3.89 26.60 10.58
CA GLU A 173 -4.92 27.55 10.19
C GLU A 173 -6.20 27.43 11.05
N LEU A 174 -6.65 26.19 11.30
CA LEU A 174 -7.81 25.93 12.16
C LEU A 174 -7.58 26.44 13.59
N VAL A 175 -6.41 26.15 14.17
CA VAL A 175 -6.01 26.66 15.49
C VAL A 175 -5.98 28.17 15.52
N GLY A 176 -5.39 28.83 14.50
CA GLY A 176 -5.35 30.29 14.38
C GLY A 176 -6.76 30.92 14.28
N LYS A 177 -7.67 30.31 13.52
CA LYS A 177 -9.08 30.74 13.45
C LYS A 177 -9.81 30.57 14.78
N THR A 178 -9.56 29.48 15.50
CA THR A 178 -10.16 29.20 16.82
C THR A 178 -9.67 30.21 17.87
N GLN A 179 -8.38 30.56 17.88
CA GLN A 179 -7.84 31.55 18.76
C GLN A 179 -8.40 32.96 18.47
N LYS A 180 -8.55 33.35 17.21
CA LYS A 180 -9.21 34.61 16.82
C LYS A 180 -10.67 34.67 17.30
N ARG A 181 -11.41 33.55 17.14
CA ARG A 181 -12.80 33.44 17.65
C ARG A 181 -12.87 33.54 19.17
N LYS A 182 -12.00 32.86 19.92
CA LYS A 182 -11.93 32.95 21.38
C LYS A 182 -11.60 34.39 21.81
N ARG A 183 -10.64 35.05 21.17
CA ARG A 183 -10.27 36.46 21.45
C ARG A 183 -11.45 37.41 21.14
N ALA A 184 -12.16 37.22 20.05
CA ALA A 184 -13.33 38.01 19.70
C ALA A 184 -14.48 37.80 20.71
N PHE A 185 -14.73 36.53 21.11
CA PHE A 185 -15.74 36.21 22.12
C PHE A 185 -15.42 36.82 23.49
N CYS A 186 -14.18 36.72 23.98
CA CYS A 186 -13.75 37.34 25.21
C CYS A 186 -13.85 38.87 25.16
N ARG A 187 -13.57 39.48 24.01
CA ARG A 187 -13.67 40.96 23.86
C ARG A 187 -15.12 41.45 23.88
N PHE A 188 -16.04 40.62 23.37
CA PHE A 188 -17.47 40.96 23.31
C PHE A 188 -18.20 40.79 24.65
N TYR A 189 -17.84 39.75 25.43
CA TYR A 189 -18.54 39.40 26.68
C TYR A 189 -17.86 39.91 27.95
N TRP A 190 -16.55 40.22 27.94
CA TRP A 190 -15.78 40.55 29.14
C TRP A 190 -15.02 41.90 29.06
N GLY A 191 -15.44 42.81 28.23
CA GLY A 191 -14.97 44.20 28.27
C GLY A 191 -13.44 44.39 28.19
N GLY A 192 -12.73 43.63 27.37
CA GLY A 192 -11.42 44.03 26.86
C GLY A 192 -10.18 43.84 27.78
N LYS A 193 -10.25 43.06 28.87
CA LYS A 193 -9.04 42.70 29.64
C LYS A 193 -8.68 41.22 29.39
N PRO A 194 -7.44 40.90 28.98
CA PRO A 194 -7.03 39.52 28.86
C PRO A 194 -6.89 38.91 30.27
N ALA A 195 -7.65 37.83 30.53
CA ALA A 195 -7.39 37.00 31.70
C ALA A 195 -6.06 36.28 31.50
N HIS A 196 -5.08 36.56 32.33
CA HIS A 196 -3.90 35.74 32.47
C HIS A 196 -4.31 34.43 33.12
N ILE A 197 -4.45 33.37 32.30
CA ILE A 197 -4.52 31.99 32.79
C ILE A 197 -3.09 31.47 32.84
N ARG A 198 -2.66 31.17 34.10
CA ARG A 198 -1.41 30.46 34.39
C ARG A 198 -1.48 29.03 33.93
#